data_a9480077ca906ba31b5a3b31f48e7de4
#
_entry.id   a9480077ca906ba31b5a3b31f48e7de4
#
_cell.length_a   1.000
_cell.length_b   1.000
_cell.length_c   1.000
_cell.angle_alpha   90.00
_cell.angle_beta   90.00
_cell.angle_gamma   90.00
#
_symmetry.space_group_name_H-M   'P 1'
#
loop_
_entity.id
_entity.type
_entity.pdbx_description
1 polymer ?
#
loop_
_entity_poly.entity_id
_entity_poly.type
_entity_poly.pdbx_seq_one_letter_code
_entity_poly.pdbx_strand_id
1 'polypeptide(L)'
;MYSNILLCYDGSREGRLALREGARLAQITGAGVTLLAVVETVSGNALAQAADASVLVYQQDELRSILDEGRQRLTAMGLAPRIRMEFGDPVASISKVATETGADLVVVGHHRHGFWTRWLSRSVAAELSDS
;
A
#
# COMPACT_ATOMS: atom_id res chain seq x y z
N MET A 1 -9.70 -6.64 17.85
CA MET A 1 -10.23 -6.76 16.49
C MET A 1 -9.73 -5.59 15.63
N TYR A 2 -9.47 -5.82 14.36
CA TYR A 2 -8.97 -4.75 13.49
C TYR A 2 -10.06 -3.74 13.19
N SER A 3 -9.73 -2.47 13.26
CA SER A 3 -10.64 -1.37 12.90
C SER A 3 -10.27 -0.74 11.57
N ASN A 4 -8.98 -0.65 11.27
CA ASN A 4 -8.49 -0.06 10.03
C ASN A 4 -7.35 -0.89 9.49
N ILE A 5 -7.48 -1.37 8.28
CA ILE A 5 -6.47 -2.19 7.62
C ILE A 5 -5.89 -1.41 6.45
N LEU A 6 -4.57 -1.33 6.39
CA LEU A 6 -3.85 -0.72 5.28
C LEU A 6 -3.33 -1.82 4.36
N LEU A 7 -3.77 -1.81 3.12
CA LEU A 7 -3.34 -2.76 2.10
C LEU A 7 -2.41 -2.05 1.12
N CYS A 8 -1.18 -2.54 1.03
CA CYS A 8 -0.19 -2.00 0.11
C CYS A 8 -0.16 -2.87 -1.14
N TYR A 9 -0.33 -2.25 -2.29
CA TYR A 9 -0.51 -2.97 -3.55
C TYR A 9 0.40 -2.41 -4.64
N ASP A 10 1.08 -3.29 -5.34
CA ASP A 10 2.00 -2.92 -6.42
C ASP A 10 1.62 -3.54 -7.77
N GLY A 11 0.48 -4.22 -7.83
CA GLY A 11 0.03 -4.89 -9.05
C GLY A 11 0.69 -6.23 -9.31
N SER A 12 1.63 -6.65 -8.47
CA SER A 12 2.29 -7.94 -8.62
C SER A 12 1.37 -9.10 -8.24
N ARG A 13 1.76 -10.31 -8.61
CA ARG A 13 1.06 -11.52 -8.23
C ARG A 13 1.01 -11.67 -6.71
N GLU A 14 2.13 -11.43 -6.05
CA GLU A 14 2.26 -11.51 -4.60
C GLU A 14 1.41 -10.42 -3.94
N GLY A 15 1.36 -9.24 -4.55
CA GLY A 15 0.50 -8.15 -4.11
C GLY A 15 -0.97 -8.50 -4.20
N ARG A 16 -1.38 -9.20 -5.25
CA ARG A 16 -2.78 -9.65 -5.40
C ARG A 16 -3.17 -10.67 -4.34
N LEU A 17 -2.26 -11.58 -4.00
CA LEU A 17 -2.49 -12.55 -2.91
C LEU A 17 -2.64 -11.85 -1.58
N ALA A 18 -1.75 -10.90 -1.29
CA ALA A 18 -1.81 -10.12 -0.06
C ALA A 18 -3.09 -9.29 0.02
N LEU A 19 -3.49 -8.68 -1.10
CA LEU A 19 -4.73 -7.92 -1.21
C LEU A 19 -5.93 -8.78 -0.85
N ARG A 20 -5.99 -9.97 -1.40
CA ARG A 20 -7.07 -10.92 -1.16
C ARG A 20 -7.16 -11.34 0.30
N GLU A 21 -6.01 -11.66 0.91
CA GLU A 21 -5.98 -12.06 2.31
C GLU A 21 -6.35 -10.91 3.24
N GLY A 22 -5.85 -9.72 2.96
CA GLY A 22 -6.22 -8.52 3.72
C GLY A 22 -7.70 -8.18 3.58
N ALA A 23 -8.25 -8.34 2.38
CA ALA A 23 -9.67 -8.11 2.14
C ALA A 23 -10.54 -9.09 2.94
N ARG A 24 -10.12 -10.33 3.02
CA ARG A 24 -10.82 -11.35 3.83
C ARG A 24 -10.82 -10.97 5.30
N LEU A 25 -9.70 -10.52 5.82
CA LEU A 25 -9.63 -10.04 7.20
C LEU A 25 -10.56 -8.87 7.43
N ALA A 26 -10.63 -7.93 6.48
CA ALA A 26 -11.54 -6.81 6.59
C ALA A 26 -12.99 -7.26 6.59
N GLN A 27 -13.35 -8.23 5.77
CA GLN A 27 -14.70 -8.78 5.75
C GLN A 27 -15.08 -9.44 7.08
N ILE A 28 -14.15 -10.19 7.64
CA ILE A 28 -14.39 -10.92 8.90
C ILE A 28 -14.50 -9.95 10.07
N THR A 29 -13.66 -8.94 10.11
CA THR A 29 -13.59 -8.02 11.26
C THR A 29 -14.47 -6.78 11.12
N GLY A 30 -15.00 -6.51 9.93
CA GLY A 30 -15.72 -5.28 9.66
C GLY A 30 -14.83 -4.05 9.61
N ALA A 31 -13.52 -4.22 9.41
CA ALA A 31 -12.57 -3.12 9.41
C ALA A 31 -12.71 -2.25 8.18
N GLY A 32 -12.40 -0.97 8.33
CA GLY A 32 -12.21 -0.07 7.19
C GLY A 32 -10.91 -0.43 6.47
N VAL A 33 -10.86 -0.14 5.18
CA VAL A 33 -9.71 -0.48 4.35
C VAL A 33 -9.20 0.76 3.64
N THR A 34 -7.87 0.94 3.66
CA THR A 34 -7.18 1.89 2.82
C THR A 34 -6.27 1.12 1.88
N LEU A 35 -6.36 1.40 0.60
CA LEU A 35 -5.51 0.81 -0.42
C LEU A 35 -4.43 1.83 -0.78
N LEU A 36 -3.18 1.43 -0.63
CA LEU A 36 -2.02 2.29 -0.85
C LEU A 36 -1.13 1.72 -1.93
N ALA A 37 -0.72 2.57 -2.84
CA ALA A 37 0.38 2.29 -3.75
C ALA A 37 1.47 3.33 -3.55
N VAL A 38 2.71 2.89 -3.57
CA VAL A 38 3.87 3.76 -3.38
C VAL A 38 4.72 3.76 -4.64
N VAL A 39 4.98 4.96 -5.16
CA VAL A 39 5.96 5.15 -6.21
C VAL A 39 7.32 5.29 -5.53
N GLU A 40 8.14 4.27 -5.65
CA GLU A 40 9.46 4.30 -5.06
C GLU A 40 10.34 5.27 -5.83
N THR A 41 10.80 6.33 -5.16
CA THR A 41 11.74 7.25 -5.74
C THR A 41 13.12 6.85 -5.25
N VAL A 42 13.91 6.34 -6.17
CA VAL A 42 15.28 5.98 -5.88
C VAL A 42 16.06 7.26 -5.70
N SER A 43 16.83 7.34 -4.64
CA SER A 43 17.64 8.48 -4.19
C SER A 43 17.60 9.65 -5.18
N GLY A 44 16.94 10.70 -4.80
CA GLY A 44 16.44 11.78 -5.60
C GLY A 44 17.26 12.26 -6.79
N ASN A 45 18.57 12.04 -6.76
CA ASN A 45 19.45 12.52 -7.83
C ASN A 45 19.35 11.70 -9.10
N ALA A 46 19.29 10.38 -8.98
CA ALA A 46 19.20 9.54 -10.16
C ALA A 46 17.90 9.80 -10.92
N LEU A 47 16.83 9.93 -10.20
CA LEU A 47 15.53 10.20 -10.80
C LEU A 47 15.45 11.61 -11.40
N ALA A 48 15.98 12.60 -10.70
CA ALA A 48 15.95 13.97 -11.16
C ALA A 48 16.78 14.16 -12.43
N GLN A 49 17.84 13.40 -12.59
CA GLN A 49 18.69 13.48 -13.77
C GLN A 49 18.16 12.66 -14.94
N ALA A 50 17.53 11.54 -14.66
CA ALA A 50 17.11 10.59 -15.68
C ALA A 50 15.68 10.83 -16.15
N ALA A 51 14.82 11.34 -15.30
CA ALA A 51 13.40 11.43 -15.60
C ALA A 51 13.03 12.81 -16.08
N ASP A 52 12.52 12.90 -17.27
CA ASP A 52 11.79 14.09 -17.68
C ASP A 52 10.34 13.97 -17.16
N ALA A 53 9.54 15.01 -17.41
CA ALA A 53 8.17 15.05 -16.94
C ALA A 53 7.31 13.92 -17.50
N SER A 54 7.63 13.43 -18.70
CA SER A 54 6.85 12.38 -19.34
C SER A 54 7.01 11.03 -18.63
N VAL A 55 8.20 10.74 -18.10
CA VAL A 55 8.44 9.51 -17.33
C VAL A 55 7.66 9.54 -16.03
N LEU A 56 7.65 10.68 -15.34
CA LEU A 56 6.91 10.82 -14.09
C LEU A 56 5.40 10.67 -14.32
N VAL A 57 4.88 11.25 -15.38
CA VAL A 57 3.46 11.14 -15.73
C VAL A 57 3.12 9.68 -16.05
N TYR A 58 3.97 9.00 -16.79
CA TYR A 58 3.78 7.60 -17.12
C TYR A 58 3.71 6.73 -15.86
N GLN A 59 4.63 6.94 -14.93
CA GLN A 59 4.66 6.19 -13.67
C GLN A 59 3.40 6.46 -12.85
N GLN A 60 2.95 7.69 -12.79
CA GLN A 60 1.71 8.04 -12.08
C GLN A 60 0.49 7.38 -12.71
N ASP A 61 0.41 7.41 -14.04
CA ASP A 61 -0.72 6.81 -14.75
C ASP A 61 -0.76 5.29 -14.57
N GLU A 62 0.39 4.67 -14.64
CA GLU A 62 0.50 3.23 -14.39
C GLU A 62 0.06 2.88 -12.97
N LEU A 63 0.49 3.65 -11.99
CA LEU A 63 0.13 3.42 -10.60
C LEU A 63 -1.35 3.65 -10.35
N ARG A 64 -1.94 4.65 -10.98
CA ARG A 64 -3.39 4.88 -10.91
C ARG A 64 -4.16 3.69 -11.46
N SER A 65 -3.69 3.10 -12.55
CA SER A 65 -4.29 1.90 -13.13
C SER A 65 -4.21 0.73 -12.18
N ILE A 66 -3.08 0.56 -11.51
CA ILE A 66 -2.88 -0.49 -10.51
C ILE A 66 -3.82 -0.27 -9.32
N LEU A 67 -3.92 0.96 -8.84
CA LEU A 67 -4.83 1.28 -7.74
C LEU A 67 -6.28 1.04 -8.13
N ASP A 68 -6.66 1.41 -9.35
CA ASP A 68 -8.02 1.20 -9.83
C ASP A 68 -8.36 -0.29 -9.93
N GLU A 69 -7.41 -1.10 -10.40
CA GLU A 69 -7.57 -2.55 -10.43
C GLU A 69 -7.78 -3.10 -9.01
N GLY A 70 -6.93 -2.67 -8.06
CA GLY A 70 -7.06 -3.09 -6.66
C GLY A 70 -8.39 -2.66 -6.06
N ARG A 71 -8.82 -1.44 -6.32
CA ARG A 71 -10.11 -0.92 -5.87
C ARG A 71 -11.26 -1.76 -6.40
N GLN A 72 -11.21 -2.12 -7.68
CA GLN A 72 -12.25 -2.95 -8.30
C GLN A 72 -12.32 -4.33 -7.65
N ARG A 73 -11.17 -4.92 -7.36
CA ARG A 73 -11.12 -6.22 -6.68
C ARG A 73 -11.73 -6.14 -5.28
N LEU A 74 -11.41 -5.09 -4.54
CA LEU A 74 -11.96 -4.91 -3.19
C LEU A 74 -13.45 -4.60 -3.23
N THR A 75 -13.89 -3.80 -4.18
CA THR A 75 -15.30 -3.48 -4.36
C THR A 75 -16.10 -4.74 -4.68
N ALA A 76 -15.54 -5.63 -5.52
CA ALA A 76 -16.17 -6.89 -5.85
C ALA A 76 -16.33 -7.81 -4.63
N MET A 77 -15.51 -7.60 -3.59
CA MET A 77 -15.61 -8.32 -2.32
C MET A 77 -16.50 -7.61 -1.29
N GLY A 78 -17.20 -6.56 -1.71
CA GLY A 78 -18.11 -5.83 -0.83
C GLY A 78 -17.47 -4.78 0.05
N LEU A 79 -16.24 -4.38 -0.27
CA LEU A 79 -15.52 -3.39 0.51
C LEU A 79 -15.56 -2.03 -0.18
N ALA A 80 -15.39 -0.96 0.59
CA ALA A 80 -15.33 0.41 0.08
C ALA A 80 -14.00 1.05 0.51
N PRO A 81 -12.91 0.75 -0.20
CA PRO A 81 -11.60 1.21 0.23
C PRO A 81 -11.38 2.70 -0.02
N ARG A 82 -10.61 3.32 0.86
CA ARG A 82 -10.01 4.62 0.60
C ARG A 82 -8.77 4.39 -0.22
N ILE A 83 -8.47 5.29 -1.15
CA ILE A 83 -7.35 5.15 -2.08
C ILE A 83 -6.29 6.18 -1.74
N ARG A 84 -5.05 5.74 -1.61
CA ARG A 84 -3.90 6.61 -1.37
C ARG A 84 -2.77 6.28 -2.32
N MET A 85 -2.08 7.30 -2.78
CA MET A 85 -0.86 7.18 -3.57
C MET A 85 0.22 8.03 -2.90
N GLU A 86 1.38 7.45 -2.67
CA GLU A 86 2.50 8.15 -2.06
C GLU A 86 3.75 7.99 -2.91
N PHE A 87 4.68 8.92 -2.74
CA PHE A 87 5.94 8.93 -3.47
C PHE A 87 7.09 8.96 -2.48
N GLY A 88 8.11 8.16 -2.71
CA GLY A 88 9.30 8.18 -1.88
C GLY A 88 9.70 6.81 -1.38
N ASP A 89 10.28 6.77 -0.19
CA ASP A 89 10.69 5.52 0.43
C ASP A 89 9.45 4.71 0.85
N PRO A 90 9.37 3.43 0.45
CA PRO A 90 8.20 2.63 0.75
C PRO A 90 7.90 2.50 2.25
N VAL A 91 8.92 2.25 3.05
CA VAL A 91 8.73 2.07 4.51
C VAL A 91 8.24 3.35 5.16
N ALA A 92 8.86 4.48 4.81
CA ALA A 92 8.45 5.78 5.34
C ALA A 92 7.03 6.14 4.90
N SER A 93 6.69 5.87 3.64
CA SER A 93 5.37 6.16 3.09
C SER A 93 4.29 5.31 3.75
N ILE A 94 4.55 4.03 3.93
CA ILE A 94 3.63 3.11 4.59
C ILE A 94 3.40 3.53 6.04
N SER A 95 4.49 3.85 6.75
CA SER A 95 4.40 4.29 8.14
C SER A 95 3.60 5.57 8.29
N LYS A 96 3.82 6.53 7.40
CA LYS A 96 3.09 7.79 7.36
C LYS A 96 1.59 7.56 7.18
N VAL A 97 1.23 6.79 6.17
CA VAL A 97 -0.19 6.53 5.86
C VAL A 97 -0.84 5.70 6.97
N ALA A 98 -0.13 4.73 7.51
CA ALA A 98 -0.63 3.92 8.62
C ALA A 98 -0.97 4.80 9.83
N THR A 99 -0.10 5.77 10.13
CA THR A 99 -0.32 6.70 11.23
C THR A 99 -1.51 7.63 10.94
N GLU A 100 -1.57 8.17 9.73
CA GLU A 100 -2.63 9.10 9.34
C GLU A 100 -4.01 8.44 9.32
N THR A 101 -4.08 7.18 8.92
CA THR A 101 -5.35 6.44 8.82
C THR A 101 -5.72 5.72 10.11
N GLY A 102 -4.81 5.67 11.08
CA GLY A 102 -5.03 4.90 12.30
C GLY A 102 -5.05 3.40 12.05
N ALA A 103 -4.27 2.92 11.09
CA ALA A 103 -4.23 1.51 10.75
C ALA A 103 -3.69 0.69 11.91
N ASP A 104 -4.37 -0.38 12.25
CA ASP A 104 -3.93 -1.34 13.26
C ASP A 104 -3.38 -2.63 12.64
N LEU A 105 -3.45 -2.72 11.31
CA LEU A 105 -2.85 -3.81 10.56
C LEU A 105 -2.37 -3.30 9.21
N VAL A 106 -1.17 -3.69 8.81
CA VAL A 106 -0.65 -3.41 7.47
C VAL A 106 -0.37 -4.73 6.77
N VAL A 107 -0.86 -4.86 5.55
CA VAL A 107 -0.64 -6.04 4.72
C VAL A 107 0.15 -5.61 3.49
N VAL A 108 1.29 -6.23 3.27
CA VAL A 108 2.18 -5.89 2.17
C VAL A 108 2.50 -7.14 1.37
N GLY A 109 2.26 -7.10 0.07
CA GLY A 109 2.74 -8.12 -0.84
C GLY A 109 4.03 -7.65 -1.49
N HIS A 110 5.04 -8.50 -1.49
CA HIS A 110 6.33 -8.14 -2.05
C HIS A 110 6.83 -9.27 -2.95
N HIS A 111 7.15 -8.95 -4.17
CA HIS A 111 7.51 -9.95 -5.18
C HIS A 111 8.78 -10.74 -4.89
N ARG A 112 9.64 -10.24 -4.02
CA ARG A 112 10.89 -10.93 -3.63
C ARG A 112 10.72 -11.82 -2.41
N HIS A 113 9.77 -11.52 -1.56
CA HIS A 113 9.63 -12.15 -0.25
C HIS A 113 8.24 -12.75 -0.01
N GLY A 114 7.40 -12.81 -1.05
CA GLY A 114 6.02 -13.17 -0.90
C GLY A 114 5.26 -12.08 -0.15
N PHE A 115 4.17 -12.43 0.49
CA PHE A 115 3.47 -11.44 1.30
C PHE A 115 3.76 -11.68 2.78
N TRP A 116 3.69 -10.60 3.55
CA TRP A 116 3.79 -10.67 5.00
C TRP A 116 2.87 -9.63 5.62
N THR A 117 2.52 -9.87 6.86
CA THR A 117 1.56 -9.05 7.59
C THR A 117 2.23 -8.54 8.85
N ARG A 118 2.02 -7.26 9.17
CA ARG A 118 2.51 -6.68 10.41
C ARG A 118 1.38 -6.07 11.19
N TRP A 119 1.38 -6.35 12.47
CA TRP A 119 0.52 -5.68 13.41
C TRP A 119 1.09 -4.31 13.69
N LEU A 120 0.24 -3.28 13.68
CA LEU A 120 0.66 -1.94 14.00
C LEU A 120 0.00 -1.47 15.28
N SER A 121 0.83 -1.24 16.28
CA SER A 121 0.54 -0.36 17.40
C SER A 121 1.42 0.87 17.19
N ARG A 122 1.35 1.85 18.05
CA ARG A 122 2.22 3.02 17.97
C ARG A 122 3.69 2.64 17.97
N SER A 123 4.06 1.66 18.78
CA SER A 123 5.44 1.19 18.85
C SER A 123 5.84 0.40 17.60
N VAL A 124 4.93 -0.37 17.04
CA VAL A 124 5.20 -1.13 15.81
C VAL A 124 5.33 -0.20 14.62
N ALA A 125 4.58 0.88 14.56
CA ALA A 125 4.74 1.88 13.52
C ALA A 125 6.13 2.50 13.54
N ALA A 126 6.70 2.74 14.72
CA ALA A 126 8.07 3.22 14.85
C ALA A 126 9.08 2.19 14.35
N GLU A 127 8.89 0.93 14.64
CA GLU A 127 9.74 -0.15 14.11
C GLU A 127 9.68 -0.22 12.60
N LEU A 128 8.52 -0.06 12.02
CA LEU A 128 8.35 -0.07 10.57
C LEU A 128 9.10 1.11 9.95
N SER A 129 9.06 2.29 10.57
CA SER A 129 9.81 3.44 10.08
C SER A 129 11.32 3.24 10.16
N ASP A 130 11.80 2.48 11.12
CA ASP A 130 13.22 2.23 11.32
C ASP A 130 13.76 1.11 10.43
N SER A 131 12.92 0.33 9.86
CA SER A 131 13.33 -0.75 8.97
C SER A 131 13.28 -0.31 7.53
#